data_fdf847a8f74659b7edad3ca219a12712
#
_entry.id   fdf847a8f74659b7edad3ca219a12712
#
_cell.length_a   1.000
_cell.length_b   1.000
_cell.length_c   1.000
_cell.angle_alpha   90.00
_cell.angle_beta   90.00
_cell.angle_gamma   90.00
#
_symmetry.space_group_name_H-M   'P 1'
#
loop_
_entity.id
_entity.type
_entity.pdbx_description
1 polymer ?
#
loop_
_entity_poly.entity_id
_entity_poly.type
_entity_poly.pdbx_seq_one_letter_code
_entity_poly.pdbx_strand_id
1 'polypeptide(L)'
;MPFTLGQRWISDTESELGLGTVVALDARMVTLLFPAIGENRLYSRNDSPITRVMFNPGDTITSHEGWQLHVDKVNEENGLLSYTGTRLDTQEANVTLREVLLDSKLVFSKPQDRLFAGQIDRMDRFAL
;
A
#
# COMPACT_ATOMS: atom_id res chain seq x y z
N MET A 1 -12.70 2.44 -10.45
CA MET A 1 -12.30 2.65 -9.08
C MET A 1 -11.85 4.08 -8.86
N PRO A 2 -12.39 4.76 -7.87
CA PRO A 2 -12.01 6.14 -7.63
C PRO A 2 -10.60 6.24 -7.03
N PHE A 3 -9.87 7.24 -7.50
CA PHE A 3 -8.58 7.56 -6.94
C PHE A 3 -8.73 8.71 -5.95
N THR A 4 -7.87 8.72 -4.93
CA THR A 4 -7.85 9.78 -3.93
C THR A 4 -6.39 10.11 -3.64
N LEU A 5 -6.08 11.39 -3.47
CA LEU A 5 -4.73 11.81 -3.13
C LEU A 5 -4.29 11.13 -1.83
N GLY A 6 -3.10 10.60 -1.84
CA GLY A 6 -2.53 9.91 -0.68
C GLY A 6 -2.67 8.41 -0.70
N GLN A 7 -3.44 7.84 -1.62
CA GLN A 7 -3.54 6.39 -1.75
C GLN A 7 -2.23 5.78 -2.20
N ARG A 8 -1.99 4.54 -1.78
CA ARG A 8 -0.78 3.81 -2.18
C ARG A 8 -1.15 2.75 -3.22
N TRP A 9 -0.37 2.72 -4.28
CA TRP A 9 -0.54 1.81 -5.41
C TRP A 9 0.80 1.23 -5.81
N ILE A 10 0.80 0.11 -6.51
CA ILE A 10 2.02 -0.47 -7.07
C ILE A 10 1.86 -0.64 -8.57
N SER A 11 3.00 -0.64 -9.27
CA SER A 11 3.02 -0.97 -10.70
C SER A 11 3.00 -2.49 -10.84
N ASP A 12 2.10 -2.99 -11.67
CA ASP A 12 2.00 -4.44 -11.92
C ASP A 12 3.16 -4.96 -12.77
N THR A 13 3.83 -4.07 -13.50
CA THR A 13 4.89 -4.46 -14.44
C THR A 13 6.28 -4.07 -13.94
N GLU A 14 6.38 -3.15 -12.99
CA GLU A 14 7.66 -2.66 -12.50
C GLU A 14 7.64 -2.63 -10.97
N SER A 15 7.59 -3.81 -10.36
CA SER A 15 7.47 -3.93 -8.91
C SER A 15 8.64 -3.31 -8.16
N GLU A 16 9.78 -3.17 -8.83
CA GLU A 16 10.95 -2.55 -8.21
C GLU A 16 10.76 -1.08 -7.88
N LEU A 17 9.72 -0.44 -8.43
CA LEU A 17 9.44 0.95 -8.09
C LEU A 17 8.96 1.12 -6.65
N GLY A 18 8.51 0.04 -6.02
CA GLY A 18 7.98 0.10 -4.66
C GLY A 18 6.57 0.68 -4.63
N LEU A 19 6.19 1.26 -3.50
CA LEU A 19 4.87 1.85 -3.35
C LEU A 19 4.85 3.26 -3.93
N GLY A 20 3.84 3.51 -4.76
CA GLY A 20 3.56 4.84 -5.26
C GLY A 20 2.50 5.54 -4.42
N THR A 21 2.49 6.85 -4.47
CA THR A 21 1.50 7.67 -3.78
C THR A 21 0.80 8.53 -4.81
N VAL A 22 -0.53 8.58 -4.74
CA VAL A 22 -1.29 9.46 -5.62
C VAL A 22 -1.03 10.90 -5.20
N VAL A 23 -0.40 11.68 -6.06
CA VAL A 23 -0.06 13.06 -5.76
C VAL A 23 -0.80 14.06 -6.63
N ALA A 24 -1.42 13.62 -7.72
CA ALA A 24 -2.19 14.50 -8.58
C ALA A 24 -3.23 13.70 -9.36
N LEU A 25 -4.35 14.33 -9.64
CA LEU A 25 -5.45 13.72 -10.36
C LEU A 25 -6.04 14.73 -11.33
N ASP A 26 -6.44 14.24 -12.52
CA ASP A 26 -7.33 15.01 -13.38
C ASP A 26 -8.39 14.05 -13.94
N ALA A 27 -9.16 14.49 -14.92
CA ALA A 27 -10.28 13.69 -15.42
C ALA A 27 -9.82 12.36 -16.04
N ARG A 28 -8.61 12.29 -16.57
CA ARG A 28 -8.14 11.13 -17.32
C ARG A 28 -6.93 10.44 -16.73
N MET A 29 -6.10 11.17 -15.99
CA MET A 29 -4.80 10.69 -15.56
C MET A 29 -4.66 10.73 -14.07
N VAL A 30 -3.85 9.82 -13.55
CA VAL A 30 -3.42 9.84 -12.17
C VAL A 30 -1.90 9.88 -12.16
N THR A 31 -1.33 10.71 -11.30
CA THR A 31 0.11 10.79 -11.13
C THR A 31 0.50 10.09 -9.86
N LEU A 32 1.39 9.11 -9.97
CA LEU A 32 1.95 8.41 -8.83
C LEU A 32 3.40 8.87 -8.63
N LEU A 33 3.70 9.27 -7.42
CA LEU A 33 5.09 9.50 -7.00
C LEU A 33 5.59 8.22 -6.38
N PHE A 34 6.74 7.74 -6.84
CA PHE A 34 7.40 6.57 -6.25
C PHE A 34 8.57 7.07 -5.41
N PRO A 35 8.38 7.26 -4.10
CA PRO A 35 9.41 7.89 -3.27
C PRO A 35 10.72 7.12 -3.21
N ALA A 36 10.66 5.79 -3.37
CA ALA A 36 11.88 4.99 -3.29
C ALA A 36 12.87 5.34 -4.40
N ILE A 37 12.37 5.83 -5.55
CA ILE A 37 13.23 6.21 -6.67
C ILE A 37 13.13 7.70 -7.01
N GLY A 38 12.25 8.42 -6.34
CA GLY A 38 12.10 9.86 -6.55
C GLY A 38 11.53 10.25 -7.90
N GLU A 39 10.67 9.42 -8.48
CA GLU A 39 10.09 9.67 -9.81
C GLU A 39 8.59 9.73 -9.77
N ASN A 40 8.01 10.57 -10.63
CA ASN A 40 6.58 10.60 -10.90
C ASN A 40 6.30 9.80 -12.15
N ARG A 41 5.21 9.08 -12.17
CA ARG A 41 4.73 8.36 -13.34
C ARG A 41 3.26 8.69 -13.54
N LEU A 42 2.87 8.88 -14.80
CA LEU A 42 1.47 9.15 -15.15
C LEU A 42 0.82 7.90 -15.70
N TYR A 43 -0.40 7.65 -15.26
CA TYR A 43 -1.19 6.49 -15.70
C TYR A 43 -2.59 6.94 -16.07
N SER A 44 -3.21 6.21 -17.00
CA SER A 44 -4.62 6.42 -17.28
C SER A 44 -5.46 5.94 -16.09
N ARG A 45 -6.50 6.68 -15.76
CA ARG A 45 -7.37 6.29 -14.65
C ARG A 45 -8.23 5.08 -14.98
N ASN A 46 -8.41 4.78 -16.26
CA ASN A 46 -9.35 3.74 -16.65
C ASN A 46 -8.71 2.39 -16.92
N ASP A 47 -7.46 2.37 -17.36
CA ASP A 47 -6.88 1.12 -17.84
C ASP A 47 -5.36 1.19 -17.73
N SER A 48 -4.85 0.97 -16.55
CA SER A 48 -3.41 1.01 -16.33
C SER A 48 -2.98 -0.17 -15.49
N PRO A 49 -1.72 -0.61 -15.68
CA PRO A 49 -1.20 -1.77 -14.95
C PRO A 49 -0.73 -1.36 -13.56
N ILE A 50 -1.66 -0.87 -12.75
CA ILE A 50 -1.39 -0.51 -11.36
C ILE A 50 -2.45 -1.14 -10.48
N THR A 51 -2.09 -1.43 -9.24
CA THR A 51 -2.96 -2.11 -8.28
C THR A 51 -2.97 -1.38 -6.95
N ARG A 52 -4.16 -1.21 -6.41
CA ARG A 52 -4.36 -0.61 -5.09
C ARG A 52 -3.76 -1.52 -4.02
N VAL A 53 -2.99 -0.92 -3.11
CA VAL A 53 -2.37 -1.68 -2.02
C VAL A 53 -3.25 -1.60 -0.79
N MET A 54 -3.58 -2.76 -0.21
CA MET A 54 -4.34 -2.85 1.02
C MET A 54 -3.86 -4.07 1.80
N PHE A 55 -3.69 -3.89 3.10
CA PHE A 55 -3.33 -4.99 3.99
C PHE A 55 -4.53 -5.35 4.85
N ASN A 56 -4.49 -6.54 5.43
CA ASN A 56 -5.60 -7.08 6.20
C ASN A 56 -5.22 -7.31 7.65
N PRO A 57 -6.20 -7.47 8.54
CA PRO A 57 -5.90 -7.87 9.91
C PRO A 57 -5.05 -9.14 9.92
N GLY A 58 -4.03 -9.15 10.76
CA GLY A 58 -3.08 -10.24 10.83
C GLY A 58 -1.78 -9.98 10.09
N ASP A 59 -1.79 -9.01 9.17
CA ASP A 59 -0.57 -8.66 8.44
C ASP A 59 0.37 -7.83 9.31
N THR A 60 1.64 -7.88 8.97
CA THR A 60 2.64 -7.00 9.57
C THR A 60 3.08 -6.00 8.51
N ILE A 61 2.99 -4.73 8.83
CA ILE A 61 3.34 -3.67 7.90
C ILE A 61 4.43 -2.79 8.49
N THR A 62 5.15 -2.08 7.63
CA THR A 62 6.29 -1.27 8.04
C THR A 62 6.03 0.19 7.77
N SER A 63 6.34 1.05 8.74
CA SER A 63 6.22 2.50 8.57
C SER A 63 7.43 3.06 7.85
N HIS A 64 7.30 4.28 7.35
CA HIS A 64 8.42 4.95 6.68
C HIS A 64 9.60 5.20 7.65
N GLU A 65 9.35 5.12 8.94
CA GLU A 65 10.39 5.27 9.95
C GLU A 65 11.06 3.94 10.31
N GLY A 66 10.56 2.84 9.76
CA GLY A 66 11.19 1.54 9.96
C GLY A 66 10.58 0.65 11.02
N TRP A 67 9.66 1.18 11.84
CA TRP A 67 9.02 0.32 12.84
C TRP A 67 7.86 -0.45 12.20
N GLN A 68 7.48 -1.56 12.82
CA GLN A 68 6.46 -2.45 12.29
C GLN A 68 5.22 -2.46 13.15
N LEU A 69 4.08 -2.66 12.50
CA LEU A 69 2.78 -2.75 13.13
C LEU A 69 2.14 -4.07 12.78
N HIS A 70 1.66 -4.78 13.81
CA HIS A 70 0.80 -5.94 13.59
C HIS A 70 -0.62 -5.41 13.48
N VAL A 71 -1.25 -5.60 12.31
CA VAL A 71 -2.55 -5.00 12.03
C VAL A 71 -3.65 -5.78 12.71
N ASP A 72 -4.47 -5.09 13.50
CA ASP A 72 -5.65 -5.68 14.12
C ASP A 72 -6.91 -5.31 13.35
N LYS A 73 -6.97 -4.10 12.81
CA LYS A 73 -8.11 -3.70 12.00
C LYS A 73 -7.70 -2.67 10.96
N VAL A 74 -8.50 -2.59 9.91
CA VAL A 74 -8.30 -1.68 8.79
C VAL A 74 -9.48 -0.74 8.75
N ASN A 75 -9.21 0.54 8.62
CA ASN A 75 -10.25 1.56 8.52
C ASN A 75 -10.13 2.26 7.18
N GLU A 76 -11.27 2.64 6.61
CA GLU A 76 -11.28 3.43 5.39
C GLU A 76 -12.12 4.67 5.62
N GLU A 77 -11.59 5.82 5.19
CA GLU A 77 -12.30 7.07 5.33
C GLU A 77 -11.98 7.94 4.13
N ASN A 78 -13.01 8.29 3.36
CA ASN A 78 -12.84 9.13 2.16
C ASN A 78 -11.85 8.56 1.16
N GLY A 79 -11.83 7.23 1.03
CA GLY A 79 -10.95 6.57 0.08
C GLY A 79 -9.54 6.31 0.57
N LEU A 80 -9.22 6.70 1.80
CA LEU A 80 -7.89 6.50 2.37
C LEU A 80 -7.95 5.43 3.45
N LEU A 81 -6.89 4.64 3.54
CA LEU A 81 -6.79 3.55 4.49
C LEU A 81 -5.91 3.92 5.66
N SER A 82 -6.28 3.44 6.85
CA SER A 82 -5.42 3.46 8.01
C SER A 82 -5.50 2.11 8.70
N TYR A 83 -4.43 1.76 9.38
CA TYR A 83 -4.27 0.46 10.01
C TYR A 83 -4.04 0.67 11.49
N THR A 84 -4.80 -0.03 12.31
CA THR A 84 -4.67 0.06 13.75
C THR A 84 -4.25 -1.28 14.31
N GLY A 85 -3.29 -1.26 15.20
CA GLY A 85 -2.81 -2.50 15.77
C GLY A 85 -1.75 -2.28 16.82
N THR A 86 -0.85 -3.26 16.98
CA THR A 86 0.19 -3.23 17.98
C THR A 86 1.55 -2.96 17.34
N ARG A 87 2.22 -1.96 17.81
CA ARG A 87 3.57 -1.63 17.37
C ARG A 87 4.54 -2.64 17.97
N LEU A 88 5.30 -3.31 17.13
CA LEU A 88 6.07 -4.47 17.57
C LEU A 88 7.29 -4.13 18.42
N ASP A 89 7.93 -2.98 18.16
CA ASP A 89 9.14 -2.62 18.91
C ASP A 89 8.83 -2.16 20.32
N THR A 90 7.68 -1.54 20.55
CA THR A 90 7.32 -1.02 21.86
C THR A 90 6.22 -1.83 22.55
N GLN A 91 5.56 -2.71 21.79
CA GLN A 91 4.37 -3.45 22.24
C GLN A 91 3.20 -2.53 22.58
N GLU A 92 3.23 -1.32 22.06
CA GLU A 92 2.15 -0.36 22.28
C GLU A 92 0.94 -0.75 21.45
N ALA A 93 -0.23 -0.83 22.10
CA ALA A 93 -1.47 -1.20 21.43
C ALA A 93 -2.19 0.03 20.92
N ASN A 94 -3.13 -0.20 19.98
CA ASN A 94 -4.00 0.84 19.42
C ASN A 94 -3.21 1.96 18.73
N VAL A 95 -2.11 1.59 18.09
CA VAL A 95 -1.34 2.51 17.27
C VAL A 95 -1.94 2.54 15.88
N THR A 96 -2.10 3.72 15.30
CA THR A 96 -2.65 3.87 13.96
C THR A 96 -1.57 4.32 13.00
N LEU A 97 -1.50 3.63 11.85
CA LEU A 97 -0.57 3.96 10.77
C LEU A 97 -1.38 4.22 9.51
N ARG A 98 -1.29 5.43 8.98
CA ARG A 98 -1.98 5.78 7.74
C ARG A 98 -1.20 5.27 6.55
N GLU A 99 -1.91 4.90 5.48
CA GLU A 99 -1.25 4.29 4.32
C GLU A 99 -0.19 5.19 3.71
N VAL A 100 -0.38 6.50 3.75
CA VAL A 100 0.59 7.41 3.16
C VAL A 100 1.95 7.34 3.88
N LEU A 101 1.96 6.83 5.10
CA LEU A 101 3.17 6.72 5.91
C LEU A 101 3.81 5.34 5.87
N LEU A 102 3.33 4.45 5.00
CA LEU A 102 3.95 3.16 4.81
C LEU A 102 5.30 3.31 4.12
N ASP A 103 6.19 2.37 4.41
CA ASP A 103 7.52 2.34 3.80
C ASP A 103 7.37 2.16 2.28
N SER A 104 7.87 3.13 1.53
CA SER A 104 7.74 3.12 0.08
C SER A 104 8.74 2.18 -0.60
N LYS A 105 9.70 1.66 0.14
CA LYS A 105 10.70 0.75 -0.42
C LYS A 105 10.21 -0.69 -0.48
N LEU A 106 9.01 -0.94 0.02
CA LEU A 106 8.43 -2.27 -0.02
C LEU A 106 8.27 -2.70 -1.48
N VAL A 107 8.78 -3.88 -1.81
CA VAL A 107 8.73 -4.41 -3.17
C VAL A 107 8.07 -5.78 -3.13
N PHE A 108 7.12 -5.98 -4.03
CA PHE A 108 6.46 -7.28 -4.18
C PHE A 108 7.04 -7.96 -5.41
N SER A 109 7.48 -9.20 -5.26
CA SER A 109 8.09 -9.92 -6.38
C SER A 109 7.08 -10.20 -7.48
N LYS A 110 5.81 -10.36 -7.13
CA LYS A 110 4.73 -10.55 -8.09
C LYS A 110 3.47 -9.95 -7.51
N PRO A 111 2.54 -9.53 -8.36
CA PRO A 111 1.27 -8.97 -7.86
C PRO A 111 0.51 -9.92 -6.95
N GLN A 112 0.49 -11.20 -7.24
CA GLN A 112 -0.23 -12.14 -6.41
C GLN A 112 0.41 -12.34 -5.05
N ASP A 113 1.70 -12.08 -4.89
CA ASP A 113 2.33 -12.14 -3.57
C ASP A 113 1.70 -11.10 -2.66
N ARG A 114 1.43 -9.92 -3.20
CA ARG A 114 0.75 -8.89 -2.45
C ARG A 114 -0.64 -9.34 -2.05
N LEU A 115 -1.34 -10.03 -2.95
CA LEU A 115 -2.67 -10.52 -2.64
C LEU A 115 -2.63 -11.54 -1.51
N PHE A 116 -1.68 -12.45 -1.54
CA PHE A 116 -1.56 -13.42 -0.46
C PHE A 116 -1.20 -12.75 0.85
N ALA A 117 -0.35 -11.77 0.79
CA ALA A 117 0.05 -11.07 2.00
C ALA A 117 -1.05 -10.17 2.52
N GLY A 118 -1.76 -9.50 1.64
CA GLY A 118 -2.68 -8.46 2.03
C GLY A 118 -4.13 -8.79 1.88
N GLN A 119 -4.48 -9.70 1.00
CA GLN A 119 -5.86 -9.96 0.74
C GLN A 119 -6.18 -11.39 0.67
N ILE A 120 -5.28 -12.13 0.30
CA ILE A 120 -5.45 -13.45 0.15
C ILE A 120 -4.77 -14.13 1.19
N ASP A 121 -4.03 -13.59 1.72
CA ASP A 121 -3.26 -14.08 2.49
C ASP A 121 -3.77 -15.05 3.06
N ARG A 122 -4.11 -15.34 2.78
CA ARG A 122 -4.35 -16.09 3.02
C ARG A 122 -4.57 -16.94 2.20
N MET A 123 -4.41 -17.12 1.43
CA MET A 123 -4.49 -17.95 0.62
C MET A 123 -3.58 -18.54 0.37
N ASP A 124 -2.91 -18.02 0.64
CA ASP A 124 -2.14 -18.32 0.26
C ASP A 124 -1.64 -18.45 0.37
N ARG A 125 -1.38 -18.14 0.80
CA ARG A 125 -0.90 -17.91 0.56
C ARG A 125 -0.69 -18.49 -0.02
N PHE A 126 -0.88 -18.63 -0.60
CA PHE A 126 -0.77 -19.09 -1.48
C PHE A 126 -0.49 -19.60 -1.82
N ALA A 127 -0.59 -19.68 -1.77
CA ALA A 127 -0.22 -20.11 -2.36
C ALA A 127 0.39 -20.14 -2.66
N LEU A 128 0.76 -19.96 -2.44
CA LEU A 128 1.39 -20.12 -2.88
C LEU A 128 1.72 -20.57 -3.11
#